data_372d328f13ca1008f9f9ee46a848aafa
#
_entry.id   372d328f13ca1008f9f9ee46a848aafa
#
_cell.length_a   1.000
_cell.length_b   1.000
_cell.length_c   1.000
_cell.angle_alpha   90.00
_cell.angle_beta   90.00
_cell.angle_gamma   90.00
#
_symmetry.space_group_name_H-M   'P 1'
#
loop_
_entity.id
_entity.type
_entity.pdbx_description
1 polymer ?
#
loop_
_entity_poly.entity_id
_entity_poly.type
_entity_poly.pdbx_seq_one_letter_code
_entity_poly.pdbx_strand_id
1 'polypeptide(L)'
;MGVIRAVRSLDPFGSLLLGLAVLAFLFPFVESSGSARTFLLLPVAVALLAGWLAWERHVKKSKPFDPMVDMQIFRFPSFRLGTMLAGVYFMGITSIWVLVALYFQNGLGYSALVAGSVGIPAAISSSFAANWAGKRVADRGRRVVIDGITVALTGIVLTILALVLHHVTGLSEWWMVLTLFLVGTGQGAVIGPNQTLTLADVPLNYAGSSGAVLQTAQRIGTAMGLALITAIVFASSRAINWPLGTAIGFGTIGSLMAVALVIALYDNRLRAHRSAR
;
A
#
# COMPACT_ATOMS: atom_id res chain seq x y z
N MET A 1 23.13 -6.04 -32.05
CA MET A 1 23.97 -5.11 -31.26
C MET A 1 23.20 -4.22 -30.26
N GLY A 2 21.85 -4.10 -30.33
CA GLY A 2 21.04 -3.26 -29.43
C GLY A 2 20.84 -3.81 -28.03
N VAL A 3 20.59 -5.11 -27.85
CA VAL A 3 20.24 -5.73 -26.55
C VAL A 3 21.42 -5.70 -25.57
N ILE A 4 22.64 -5.96 -26.04
CA ILE A 4 23.85 -5.96 -25.19
C ILE A 4 24.21 -4.54 -24.72
N ARG A 5 23.94 -3.50 -25.54
CA ARG A 5 24.07 -2.10 -25.09
C ARG A 5 22.98 -1.71 -24.08
N ALA A 6 21.75 -2.16 -24.26
CA ALA A 6 20.66 -1.91 -23.31
C ALA A 6 20.92 -2.58 -21.96
N VAL A 7 21.48 -3.80 -21.92
CA VAL A 7 21.85 -4.49 -20.67
C VAL A 7 23.05 -3.84 -19.99
N ARG A 8 23.99 -3.26 -20.75
CA ARG A 8 25.12 -2.51 -20.19
C ARG A 8 24.76 -1.12 -19.68
N SER A 9 23.63 -0.55 -20.11
CA SER A 9 23.10 0.71 -19.56
C SER A 9 22.29 0.51 -18.27
N LEU A 10 21.93 -0.74 -17.95
CA LEU A 10 21.34 -1.10 -16.66
C LEU A 10 22.49 -1.32 -15.67
N ASP A 11 22.34 -0.78 -14.46
CA ASP A 11 23.25 -1.08 -13.36
C ASP A 11 22.92 -2.45 -12.73
N PRO A 12 23.52 -3.58 -13.18
CA PRO A 12 23.15 -4.89 -12.68
C PRO A 12 23.58 -5.09 -11.22
N PHE A 13 24.63 -4.42 -10.78
CA PHE A 13 25.11 -4.52 -9.42
C PHE A 13 24.20 -3.74 -8.46
N GLY A 14 23.84 -2.52 -8.80
CA GLY A 14 22.87 -1.73 -8.02
C GLY A 14 21.51 -2.44 -7.96
N SER A 15 21.03 -3.03 -9.07
CA SER A 15 19.80 -3.81 -9.13
C SER A 15 19.83 -5.02 -8.20
N LEU A 16 20.94 -5.77 -8.20
CA LEU A 16 21.11 -6.94 -7.31
C LEU A 16 21.14 -6.50 -5.84
N LEU A 17 21.87 -5.45 -5.53
CA LEU A 17 22.01 -4.94 -4.16
C LEU A 17 20.65 -4.47 -3.60
N LEU A 18 19.89 -3.71 -4.40
CA LEU A 18 18.54 -3.27 -4.03
C LEU A 18 17.59 -4.47 -3.89
N GLY A 19 17.64 -5.42 -4.83
CA GLY A 19 16.83 -6.64 -4.76
C GLY A 19 17.11 -7.45 -3.48
N LEU A 20 18.37 -7.65 -3.12
CA LEU A 20 18.76 -8.33 -1.88
C LEU A 20 18.34 -7.53 -0.64
N ALA A 21 18.47 -6.20 -0.64
CA ALA A 21 18.01 -5.35 0.46
C ALA A 21 16.49 -5.48 0.67
N VAL A 22 15.71 -5.44 -0.40
CA VAL A 22 14.25 -5.59 -0.34
C VAL A 22 13.86 -7.00 0.11
N LEU A 23 14.51 -8.05 -0.40
CA LEU A 23 14.28 -9.43 0.03
C LEU A 23 14.59 -9.62 1.52
N ALA A 24 15.76 -9.15 1.97
CA ALA A 24 16.15 -9.25 3.38
C ALA A 24 15.20 -8.47 4.30
N PHE A 25 14.66 -7.34 3.81
CA PHE A 25 13.68 -6.57 4.53
C PHE A 25 12.32 -7.26 4.62
N LEU A 26 11.82 -7.83 3.51
CA LEU A 26 10.49 -8.43 3.44
C LEU A 26 10.41 -9.83 4.06
N PHE A 27 11.51 -10.59 4.03
CA PHE A 27 11.55 -11.99 4.46
C PHE A 27 11.00 -12.22 5.87
N PRO A 28 11.37 -11.42 6.91
CA PRO A 28 10.83 -11.60 8.27
C PRO A 28 9.31 -11.43 8.37
N PHE A 29 8.70 -10.68 7.46
CA PHE A 29 7.25 -10.41 7.45
C PHE A 29 6.45 -11.45 6.66
N VAL A 30 7.12 -12.21 5.78
CA VAL A 30 6.49 -13.24 4.93
C VAL A 30 6.68 -14.63 5.50
N GLU A 31 7.75 -14.84 6.27
CA GLU A 31 8.08 -16.12 6.89
C GLU A 31 7.03 -16.53 7.93
N SER A 32 6.33 -17.62 7.66
CA SER A 32 5.24 -18.13 8.49
C SER A 32 5.69 -18.89 9.75
N SER A 33 6.98 -19.23 9.86
CA SER A 33 7.52 -20.00 10.99
C SER A 33 7.55 -19.22 12.32
N GLY A 34 7.35 -17.89 12.27
CA GLY A 34 7.34 -17.03 13.46
C GLY A 34 8.68 -16.98 14.22
N SER A 35 9.76 -17.39 13.56
CA SER A 35 11.09 -17.40 14.18
C SER A 35 11.60 -15.98 14.40
N ALA A 36 11.84 -15.59 15.66
CA ALA A 36 12.45 -14.30 15.98
C ALA A 36 13.83 -14.11 15.31
N ARG A 37 14.50 -15.21 14.92
CA ARG A 37 15.80 -15.16 14.22
C ARG A 37 15.73 -14.51 12.85
N THR A 38 14.59 -14.59 12.15
CA THR A 38 14.43 -13.96 10.83
C THR A 38 14.49 -12.43 10.91
N PHE A 39 14.13 -11.84 12.05
CA PHE A 39 14.25 -10.39 12.26
C PHE A 39 15.72 -9.90 12.32
N LEU A 40 16.71 -10.81 12.48
CA LEU A 40 18.11 -10.48 12.31
C LEU A 40 18.48 -10.10 10.86
N LEU A 41 17.60 -10.36 9.89
CA LEU A 41 17.74 -9.88 8.53
C LEU A 41 17.46 -8.38 8.38
N LEU A 42 16.76 -7.74 9.31
CA LEU A 42 16.49 -6.29 9.24
C LEU A 42 17.78 -5.44 9.30
N PRO A 43 18.71 -5.66 10.23
CA PRO A 43 20.02 -4.98 10.18
C PRO A 43 20.78 -5.24 8.88
N VAL A 44 20.70 -6.47 8.34
CA VAL A 44 21.32 -6.82 7.05
C VAL A 44 20.65 -6.03 5.91
N ALA A 45 19.33 -5.93 5.89
CA ALA A 45 18.60 -5.14 4.93
C ALA A 45 19.00 -3.65 4.96
N VAL A 46 19.16 -3.10 6.17
CA VAL A 46 19.61 -1.71 6.37
C VAL A 46 21.03 -1.52 5.85
N ALA A 47 21.94 -2.47 6.13
CA ALA A 47 23.32 -2.41 5.63
C ALA A 47 23.39 -2.52 4.11
N LEU A 48 22.60 -3.42 3.50
CA LEU A 48 22.50 -3.57 2.04
C LEU A 48 21.90 -2.29 1.40
N LEU A 49 20.89 -1.69 2.00
CA LEU A 49 20.30 -0.44 1.52
C LEU A 49 21.30 0.73 1.61
N ALA A 50 22.05 0.82 2.71
CA ALA A 50 23.11 1.81 2.85
C ALA A 50 24.23 1.61 1.81
N GLY A 51 24.64 0.38 1.57
CA GLY A 51 25.59 0.00 0.53
C GLY A 51 25.08 0.36 -0.87
N TRP A 52 23.79 0.09 -1.15
CA TRP A 52 23.16 0.48 -2.40
C TRP A 52 23.13 2.01 -2.59
N LEU A 53 22.76 2.77 -1.57
CA LEU A 53 22.80 4.24 -1.62
C LEU A 53 24.20 4.79 -1.87
N ALA A 54 25.21 4.19 -1.25
CA ALA A 54 26.61 4.55 -1.49
C ALA A 54 27.04 4.24 -2.92
N TRP A 55 26.64 3.08 -3.44
CA TRP A 55 26.89 2.64 -4.82
C TRP A 55 26.25 3.61 -5.84
N GLU A 56 24.95 3.92 -5.69
CA GLU A 56 24.25 4.86 -6.56
C GLU A 56 24.92 6.24 -6.62
N ARG A 57 25.40 6.74 -5.46
CA ARG A 57 26.16 7.99 -5.39
C ARG A 57 27.52 7.88 -6.09
N HIS A 58 28.16 6.70 -6.02
CA HIS A 58 29.41 6.44 -6.70
C HIS A 58 29.23 6.38 -8.22
N VAL A 59 28.23 5.64 -8.69
CA VAL A 59 27.88 5.54 -10.12
C VAL A 59 27.62 6.91 -10.72
N LYS A 60 26.82 7.73 -10.05
CA LYS A 60 26.50 9.09 -10.53
C LYS A 60 27.73 9.99 -10.69
N LYS A 61 28.79 9.76 -9.89
CA LYS A 61 30.01 10.60 -9.93
C LYS A 61 31.06 10.07 -10.90
N SER A 62 31.13 8.76 -11.13
CA SER A 62 32.31 8.11 -11.68
C SER A 62 32.07 7.28 -12.94
N LYS A 63 30.81 7.08 -13.37
CA LYS A 63 30.49 6.16 -14.49
C LYS A 63 29.69 6.83 -15.60
N PRO A 64 29.87 6.39 -16.86
CA PRO A 64 29.19 6.94 -18.03
C PRO A 64 27.75 6.45 -18.22
N PHE A 65 27.17 5.70 -17.27
CA PHE A 65 25.78 5.24 -17.31
C PHE A 65 24.99 5.83 -16.14
N ASP A 66 23.69 6.05 -16.37
CA ASP A 66 22.80 6.60 -15.37
C ASP A 66 22.58 5.62 -14.21
N PRO A 67 22.50 6.09 -12.97
CA PRO A 67 22.14 5.27 -11.81
C PRO A 67 20.75 4.66 -12.01
N MET A 68 20.52 3.46 -11.44
CA MET A 68 19.23 2.78 -11.53
C MET A 68 18.10 3.62 -10.93
N VAL A 69 18.38 4.29 -9.82
CA VAL A 69 17.45 5.25 -9.17
C VAL A 69 18.20 6.54 -8.90
N ASP A 70 17.91 7.58 -9.67
CA ASP A 70 18.44 8.89 -9.35
C ASP A 70 17.68 9.49 -8.16
N MET A 71 18.39 9.68 -7.04
CA MET A 71 17.83 10.29 -5.82
C MET A 71 17.22 11.68 -6.04
N GLN A 72 17.49 12.32 -7.19
CA GLN A 72 16.87 13.60 -7.53
C GLN A 72 15.36 13.49 -7.73
N ILE A 73 14.81 12.31 -8.03
CA ILE A 73 13.36 12.12 -8.12
C ILE A 73 12.63 12.48 -6.82
N PHE A 74 13.27 12.30 -5.67
CA PHE A 74 12.70 12.68 -4.36
C PHE A 74 12.70 14.19 -4.10
N ARG A 75 13.32 15.01 -4.96
CA ARG A 75 13.20 16.47 -4.94
C ARG A 75 11.85 16.95 -5.44
N PHE A 76 11.15 16.14 -6.23
CA PHE A 76 9.79 16.41 -6.66
C PHE A 76 8.80 16.07 -5.52
N PRO A 77 8.14 17.08 -4.93
CA PRO A 77 7.25 16.83 -3.80
C PRO A 77 6.05 15.95 -4.16
N SER A 78 5.56 16.02 -5.41
CA SER A 78 4.52 15.12 -5.92
C SER A 78 4.95 13.65 -5.82
N PHE A 79 6.18 13.36 -6.25
CA PHE A 79 6.72 12.00 -6.19
C PHE A 79 6.95 11.55 -4.75
N ARG A 80 7.62 12.37 -3.92
CA ARG A 80 7.90 12.03 -2.53
C ARG A 80 6.64 11.77 -1.71
N LEU A 81 5.67 12.69 -1.75
CA LEU A 81 4.43 12.57 -0.98
C LEU A 81 3.51 11.49 -1.55
N GLY A 82 3.43 11.36 -2.88
CA GLY A 82 2.64 10.33 -3.51
C GLY A 82 3.17 8.90 -3.25
N THR A 83 4.51 8.74 -3.21
CA THR A 83 5.14 7.45 -2.88
C THR A 83 4.97 7.11 -1.39
N MET A 84 5.13 8.08 -0.48
CA MET A 84 4.81 7.90 0.94
C MET A 84 3.35 7.49 1.15
N LEU A 85 2.43 8.21 0.49
CA LEU A 85 1.00 7.89 0.55
C LEU A 85 0.76 6.46 0.05
N ALA A 86 1.34 6.07 -1.08
CA ALA A 86 1.19 4.74 -1.63
C ALA A 86 1.69 3.66 -0.64
N GLY A 87 2.87 3.83 -0.05
CA GLY A 87 3.41 2.89 0.94
C GLY A 87 2.48 2.69 2.13
N VAL A 88 2.05 3.78 2.78
CA VAL A 88 1.15 3.73 3.94
C VAL A 88 -0.24 3.20 3.56
N TYR A 89 -0.79 3.62 2.42
CA TYR A 89 -2.09 3.16 1.94
C TYR A 89 -2.10 1.65 1.69
N PHE A 90 -1.05 1.12 1.05
CA PHE A 90 -0.94 -0.31 0.76
C PHE A 90 -0.67 -1.17 2.01
N MET A 91 -0.13 -0.60 3.10
CA MET A 91 -0.08 -1.29 4.40
C MET A 91 -1.48 -1.66 4.91
N GLY A 92 -2.46 -0.80 4.70
CA GLY A 92 -3.83 -1.04 5.16
C GLY A 92 -4.67 -1.82 4.15
N ILE A 93 -4.82 -1.27 2.94
CA ILE A 93 -5.86 -1.70 2.01
C ILE A 93 -5.77 -3.17 1.58
N THR A 94 -4.57 -3.69 1.34
CA THR A 94 -4.36 -5.09 0.94
C THR A 94 -4.67 -6.07 2.06
N SER A 95 -4.45 -5.67 3.31
CA SER A 95 -4.70 -6.50 4.48
C SER A 95 -6.20 -6.73 4.75
N ILE A 96 -7.09 -5.85 4.25
CA ILE A 96 -8.54 -5.98 4.40
C ILE A 96 -9.03 -7.33 3.85
N TRP A 97 -8.59 -7.69 2.65
CA TRP A 97 -9.06 -8.90 1.97
C TRP A 97 -8.61 -10.18 2.66
N VAL A 98 -7.38 -10.18 3.19
CA VAL A 98 -6.88 -11.30 3.99
C VAL A 98 -7.64 -11.39 5.32
N LEU A 99 -7.92 -10.24 5.95
CA LEU A 99 -8.64 -10.17 7.21
C LEU A 99 -10.08 -10.68 7.08
N VAL A 100 -10.76 -10.28 6.00
CA VAL A 100 -12.11 -10.78 5.67
C VAL A 100 -12.07 -12.29 5.46
N ALA A 101 -11.12 -12.80 4.68
CA ALA A 101 -10.98 -14.22 4.44
C ALA A 101 -10.73 -15.02 5.74
N LEU A 102 -9.84 -14.52 6.61
CA LEU A 102 -9.56 -15.14 7.91
C LEU A 102 -10.79 -15.14 8.81
N TYR A 103 -11.53 -14.04 8.88
CA TYR A 103 -12.73 -13.94 9.70
C TYR A 103 -13.82 -14.91 9.24
N PHE A 104 -14.13 -14.94 7.94
CA PHE A 104 -15.15 -15.84 7.41
C PHE A 104 -14.74 -17.31 7.53
N GLN A 105 -13.48 -17.66 7.32
CA GLN A 105 -13.02 -19.04 7.40
C GLN A 105 -12.78 -19.50 8.84
N ASN A 106 -11.96 -18.80 9.61
CA ASN A 106 -11.55 -19.23 10.95
C ASN A 106 -12.50 -18.73 12.05
N GLY A 107 -13.16 -17.59 11.83
CA GLY A 107 -14.10 -17.01 12.80
C GLY A 107 -15.50 -17.60 12.68
N LEU A 108 -15.99 -17.77 11.46
CA LEU A 108 -17.37 -18.19 11.20
C LEU A 108 -17.49 -19.60 10.60
N GLY A 109 -16.36 -20.24 10.23
CA GLY A 109 -16.35 -21.62 9.69
C GLY A 109 -16.86 -21.77 8.26
N TYR A 110 -16.96 -20.66 7.49
CA TYR A 110 -17.35 -20.72 6.09
C TYR A 110 -16.25 -21.31 5.20
N SER A 111 -16.65 -21.87 4.06
CA SER A 111 -15.70 -22.36 3.06
C SER A 111 -14.88 -21.20 2.44
N ALA A 112 -13.70 -21.51 1.89
CA ALA A 112 -12.87 -20.54 1.19
C ALA A 112 -13.59 -19.90 0.00
N LEU A 113 -14.50 -20.63 -0.67
CA LEU A 113 -15.30 -20.10 -1.77
C LEU A 113 -16.27 -19.00 -1.29
N VAL A 114 -16.96 -19.23 -0.18
CA VAL A 114 -17.87 -18.24 0.42
C VAL A 114 -17.07 -17.02 0.88
N ALA A 115 -15.97 -17.22 1.61
CA ALA A 115 -15.10 -16.14 2.07
C ALA A 115 -14.58 -15.27 0.91
N GLY A 116 -14.19 -15.90 -0.22
CA GLY A 116 -13.75 -15.18 -1.42
C GLY A 116 -14.88 -14.42 -2.11
N SER A 117 -16.11 -14.94 -2.11
CA SER A 117 -17.27 -14.32 -2.76
C SER A 117 -17.70 -13.01 -2.10
N VAL A 118 -17.41 -12.82 -0.80
CA VAL A 118 -17.69 -11.58 -0.04
C VAL A 118 -17.01 -10.35 -0.68
N GLY A 119 -15.86 -10.54 -1.33
CA GLY A 119 -15.13 -9.49 -2.01
C GLY A 119 -15.67 -9.07 -3.39
N ILE A 120 -16.56 -9.87 -4.01
CA ILE A 120 -17.04 -9.64 -5.38
C ILE A 120 -17.75 -8.28 -5.53
N PRO A 121 -18.73 -7.90 -4.67
CA PRO A 121 -19.39 -6.60 -4.80
C PRO A 121 -18.43 -5.42 -4.66
N ALA A 122 -17.42 -5.56 -3.78
CA ALA A 122 -16.39 -4.54 -3.61
C ALA A 122 -15.45 -4.44 -4.84
N ALA A 123 -15.12 -5.55 -5.50
CA ALA A 123 -14.33 -5.55 -6.73
C ALA A 123 -15.09 -4.85 -7.88
N ILE A 124 -16.39 -5.12 -7.99
CA ILE A 124 -17.27 -4.48 -8.99
C ILE A 124 -17.32 -2.97 -8.74
N SER A 125 -17.61 -2.53 -7.50
CA SER A 125 -17.67 -1.11 -7.15
C SER A 125 -16.33 -0.41 -7.37
N SER A 126 -15.23 -1.08 -7.05
CA SER A 126 -13.86 -0.58 -7.29
C SER A 126 -13.62 -0.30 -8.78
N SER A 127 -14.07 -1.17 -9.68
CA SER A 127 -13.91 -1.00 -11.13
C SER A 127 -14.66 0.23 -11.64
N PHE A 128 -15.91 0.44 -11.19
CA PHE A 128 -16.67 1.64 -11.54
C PHE A 128 -16.04 2.92 -10.98
N ALA A 129 -15.62 2.88 -9.71
CA ALA A 129 -14.97 4.00 -9.06
C ALA A 129 -13.62 4.35 -9.71
N ALA A 130 -12.83 3.36 -10.13
CA ALA A 130 -11.57 3.58 -10.84
C ALA A 130 -11.78 4.30 -12.17
N ASN A 131 -12.78 3.89 -12.96
CA ASN A 131 -13.14 4.56 -14.22
C ASN A 131 -13.60 6.00 -13.96
N TRP A 132 -14.49 6.20 -12.99
CA TRP A 132 -14.97 7.52 -12.59
C TRP A 132 -13.83 8.43 -12.15
N ALA A 133 -12.93 7.94 -11.30
CA ALA A 133 -11.79 8.67 -10.76
C ALA A 133 -10.74 8.99 -11.82
N GLY A 134 -10.45 8.03 -12.72
CA GLY A 134 -9.52 8.21 -13.83
C GLY A 134 -9.92 9.35 -14.75
N LYS A 135 -11.22 9.50 -15.03
CA LYS A 135 -11.75 10.61 -15.86
C LYS A 135 -11.68 11.98 -15.18
N ARG A 136 -11.60 12.01 -13.84
CA ARG A 136 -11.66 13.25 -13.04
C ARG A 136 -10.34 13.67 -12.42
N VAL A 137 -9.33 12.81 -12.46
CA VAL A 137 -8.03 13.10 -11.83
C VAL A 137 -7.34 14.31 -12.45
N ALA A 138 -7.52 14.54 -13.75
CA ALA A 138 -6.94 15.70 -14.45
C ALA A 138 -7.51 17.01 -13.93
N ASP A 139 -8.83 17.08 -13.73
CA ASP A 139 -9.54 18.31 -13.32
C ASP A 139 -9.53 18.52 -11.80
N ARG A 140 -9.74 17.46 -11.01
CA ARG A 140 -9.89 17.54 -9.55
C ARG A 140 -8.60 17.25 -8.79
N GLY A 141 -7.57 16.73 -9.46
CA GLY A 141 -6.25 16.47 -8.88
C GLY A 141 -6.31 15.57 -7.63
N ARG A 142 -5.61 15.97 -6.58
CA ARG A 142 -5.48 15.22 -5.32
C ARG A 142 -6.82 15.05 -4.57
N ARG A 143 -7.83 15.87 -4.85
CA ARG A 143 -9.16 15.77 -4.22
C ARG A 143 -9.83 14.43 -4.51
N VAL A 144 -9.63 13.86 -5.70
CA VAL A 144 -10.16 12.52 -6.04
C VAL A 144 -9.61 11.45 -5.10
N VAL A 145 -8.31 11.52 -4.77
CA VAL A 145 -7.65 10.58 -3.84
C VAL A 145 -8.18 10.78 -2.40
N ILE A 146 -8.36 12.04 -1.97
CA ILE A 146 -8.92 12.37 -0.65
C ILE A 146 -10.33 11.83 -0.54
N ASP A 147 -11.19 12.09 -1.53
CA ASP A 147 -12.58 11.58 -1.57
C ASP A 147 -12.57 10.04 -1.48
N GLY A 148 -11.70 9.37 -2.26
CA GLY A 148 -11.56 7.91 -2.24
C GLY A 148 -11.13 7.34 -0.88
N ILE A 149 -10.11 7.94 -0.24
CA ILE A 149 -9.66 7.50 1.10
C ILE A 149 -10.77 7.74 2.13
N THR A 150 -11.51 8.84 2.04
CA THR A 150 -12.62 9.16 2.96
C THR A 150 -13.74 8.13 2.82
N VAL A 151 -14.12 7.76 1.59
CA VAL A 151 -15.13 6.71 1.34
C VAL A 151 -14.66 5.36 1.88
N ALA A 152 -13.38 5.00 1.67
CA ALA A 152 -12.82 3.76 2.22
C ALA A 152 -12.83 3.76 3.75
N LEU A 153 -12.44 4.87 4.40
CA LEU A 153 -12.50 5.03 5.86
C LEU A 153 -13.92 4.89 6.40
N THR A 154 -14.90 5.50 5.73
CA THR A 154 -16.31 5.33 6.11
C THR A 154 -16.71 3.85 6.04
N GLY A 155 -16.35 3.14 4.98
CA GLY A 155 -16.57 1.70 4.86
C GLY A 155 -15.91 0.90 5.98
N ILE A 156 -14.67 1.24 6.35
CA ILE A 156 -13.93 0.59 7.45
C ILE A 156 -14.65 0.82 8.80
N VAL A 157 -15.05 2.06 9.10
CA VAL A 157 -15.77 2.38 10.35
C VAL A 157 -17.09 1.62 10.42
N LEU A 158 -17.85 1.55 9.33
CA LEU A 158 -19.10 0.79 9.25
C LEU A 158 -18.84 -0.72 9.38
N THR A 159 -17.72 -1.24 8.86
CA THR A 159 -17.33 -2.64 9.04
C THR A 159 -17.02 -2.95 10.51
N ILE A 160 -16.30 -2.06 11.21
CA ILE A 160 -16.06 -2.20 12.66
C ILE A 160 -17.38 -2.22 13.42
N LEU A 161 -18.28 -1.28 13.09
CA LEU A 161 -19.61 -1.21 13.72
C LEU A 161 -20.41 -2.49 13.47
N ALA A 162 -20.42 -3.01 12.23
CA ALA A 162 -21.10 -4.25 11.90
C ALA A 162 -20.56 -5.46 12.69
N LEU A 163 -19.22 -5.55 12.86
CA LEU A 163 -18.57 -6.61 13.66
C LEU A 163 -18.94 -6.52 15.15
N VAL A 164 -18.94 -5.31 15.71
CA VAL A 164 -19.35 -5.08 17.12
C VAL A 164 -20.81 -5.41 17.31
N LEU A 165 -21.70 -4.97 16.41
CA LEU A 165 -23.13 -5.29 16.45
C LEU A 165 -23.38 -6.77 16.26
N HIS A 166 -22.66 -7.44 15.35
CA HIS A 166 -22.71 -8.90 15.21
C HIS A 166 -22.41 -9.60 16.53
N HIS A 167 -21.37 -9.15 17.24
CA HIS A 167 -20.99 -9.74 18.54
C HIS A 167 -22.04 -9.50 19.63
N VAL A 168 -22.61 -8.28 19.71
CA VAL A 168 -23.51 -7.89 20.83
C VAL A 168 -24.96 -8.28 20.57
N THR A 169 -25.46 -8.14 19.36
CA THR A 169 -26.89 -8.31 19.03
C THR A 169 -27.20 -9.50 18.14
N GLY A 170 -26.15 -10.22 17.64
CA GLY A 170 -26.36 -11.28 16.65
C GLY A 170 -26.72 -10.74 15.26
N LEU A 171 -26.42 -9.47 14.95
CA LEU A 171 -26.61 -8.92 13.61
C LEU A 171 -25.93 -9.82 12.58
N SER A 172 -26.58 -10.05 11.44
CA SER A 172 -26.01 -10.90 10.40
C SER A 172 -24.64 -10.39 9.91
N GLU A 173 -23.66 -11.28 9.78
CA GLU A 173 -22.32 -10.98 9.26
C GLU A 173 -22.34 -10.50 7.80
N TRP A 174 -23.40 -10.81 7.06
CA TRP A 174 -23.57 -10.40 5.67
C TRP A 174 -23.67 -8.88 5.47
N TRP A 175 -23.94 -8.11 6.53
CA TRP A 175 -23.84 -6.64 6.47
C TRP A 175 -22.43 -6.16 6.11
N MET A 176 -21.40 -6.98 6.38
CA MET A 176 -20.03 -6.67 5.95
C MET A 176 -19.91 -6.55 4.43
N VAL A 177 -20.70 -7.26 3.65
CA VAL A 177 -20.68 -7.15 2.18
C VAL A 177 -21.01 -5.73 1.72
N LEU A 178 -22.00 -5.11 2.38
CA LEU A 178 -22.40 -3.73 2.06
C LEU A 178 -21.35 -2.70 2.51
N THR A 179 -20.74 -2.90 3.68
CA THR A 179 -19.70 -1.99 4.18
C THR A 179 -18.41 -2.11 3.36
N LEU A 180 -18.05 -3.32 2.95
CA LEU A 180 -16.90 -3.59 2.07
C LEU A 180 -17.13 -3.07 0.64
N PHE A 181 -18.36 -2.97 0.16
CA PHE A 181 -18.68 -2.28 -1.09
C PHE A 181 -18.18 -0.83 -1.08
N LEU A 182 -18.34 -0.10 0.04
CA LEU A 182 -17.79 1.25 0.19
C LEU A 182 -16.26 1.25 0.21
N VAL A 183 -15.64 0.27 0.88
CA VAL A 183 -14.18 0.11 0.88
C VAL A 183 -13.67 -0.09 -0.55
N GLY A 184 -14.30 -0.97 -1.33
CA GLY A 184 -13.96 -1.20 -2.73
C GLY A 184 -14.11 0.06 -3.59
N THR A 185 -15.21 0.81 -3.40
CA THR A 185 -15.44 2.10 -4.08
C THR A 185 -14.29 3.08 -3.79
N GLY A 186 -13.93 3.24 -2.52
CA GLY A 186 -12.81 4.09 -2.12
C GLY A 186 -11.49 3.63 -2.72
N GLN A 187 -11.20 2.31 -2.70
CA GLN A 187 -9.99 1.72 -3.26
C GLN A 187 -9.82 2.03 -4.75
N GLY A 188 -10.88 1.88 -5.54
CA GLY A 188 -10.87 2.19 -6.97
C GLY A 188 -10.53 3.64 -7.26
N ALA A 189 -11.02 4.57 -6.43
CA ALA A 189 -10.77 5.99 -6.58
C ALA A 189 -9.38 6.45 -6.11
N VAL A 190 -8.59 5.61 -5.43
CA VAL A 190 -7.28 5.99 -4.87
C VAL A 190 -6.10 5.51 -5.73
N ILE A 191 -6.06 4.23 -6.11
CA ILE A 191 -4.84 3.60 -6.64
C ILE A 191 -4.37 4.26 -7.93
N GLY A 192 -5.20 4.28 -8.97
CA GLY A 192 -4.86 4.87 -10.27
C GLY A 192 -4.58 6.37 -10.19
N PRO A 193 -5.50 7.19 -9.63
CA PRO A 193 -5.26 8.62 -9.46
C PRO A 193 -4.00 8.95 -8.67
N ASN A 194 -3.69 8.22 -7.60
CA ASN A 194 -2.45 8.46 -6.85
C ASN A 194 -1.21 8.18 -7.70
N GLN A 195 -1.18 7.09 -8.49
CA GLN A 195 -0.07 6.79 -9.39
C GLN A 195 0.12 7.91 -10.42
N THR A 196 -0.95 8.33 -11.09
CA THR A 196 -0.93 9.42 -12.06
C THR A 196 -0.36 10.70 -11.46
N LEU A 197 -0.86 11.13 -10.31
CA LEU A 197 -0.43 12.35 -9.65
C LEU A 197 0.98 12.28 -9.06
N THR A 198 1.43 11.09 -8.69
CA THR A 198 2.78 10.87 -8.17
C THR A 198 3.83 11.07 -9.26
N LEU A 199 3.53 10.63 -10.48
CA LEU A 199 4.45 10.67 -11.61
C LEU A 199 4.29 11.94 -12.48
N ALA A 200 3.25 12.75 -12.26
CA ALA A 200 2.89 13.87 -13.13
C ALA A 200 4.01 14.91 -13.31
N ASP A 201 4.76 15.21 -12.25
CA ASP A 201 5.83 16.23 -12.26
C ASP A 201 7.23 15.63 -12.47
N VAL A 202 7.31 14.30 -12.67
CA VAL A 202 8.57 13.60 -12.86
C VAL A 202 8.99 13.66 -14.34
N PRO A 203 10.18 14.16 -14.67
CA PRO A 203 10.65 14.19 -16.04
C PRO A 203 10.76 12.80 -16.66
N LEU A 204 10.53 12.70 -18.00
CA LEU A 204 10.47 11.44 -18.73
C LEU A 204 11.76 10.60 -18.64
N ASN A 205 12.92 11.24 -18.46
CA ASN A 205 14.19 10.53 -18.26
C ASN A 205 14.23 9.70 -16.97
N TYR A 206 13.35 10.00 -15.98
CA TYR A 206 13.21 9.23 -14.75
C TYR A 206 11.99 8.28 -14.73
N ALA A 207 11.22 8.20 -15.80
CA ALA A 207 9.94 7.48 -15.81
C ALA A 207 10.06 6.00 -15.38
N GLY A 208 11.09 5.31 -15.87
CA GLY A 208 11.33 3.90 -15.52
C GLY A 208 11.68 3.71 -14.04
N SER A 209 12.64 4.47 -13.53
CA SER A 209 13.09 4.35 -12.14
C SER A 209 12.03 4.82 -11.15
N SER A 210 11.28 5.87 -11.47
CA SER A 210 10.21 6.37 -10.59
C SER A 210 9.05 5.37 -10.46
N GLY A 211 8.66 4.70 -11.53
CA GLY A 211 7.68 3.62 -11.49
C GLY A 211 8.13 2.45 -10.62
N ALA A 212 9.40 2.03 -10.75
CA ALA A 212 9.99 0.95 -9.95
C ALA A 212 10.02 1.30 -8.45
N VAL A 213 10.43 2.51 -8.09
CA VAL A 213 10.46 2.99 -6.69
C VAL A 213 9.05 3.03 -6.10
N LEU A 214 8.07 3.54 -6.85
CA LEU A 214 6.67 3.59 -6.42
C LEU A 214 6.13 2.17 -6.15
N GLN A 215 6.37 1.22 -7.07
CA GLN A 215 5.96 -0.17 -6.91
C GLN A 215 6.67 -0.84 -5.71
N THR A 216 7.95 -0.56 -5.51
CA THR A 216 8.70 -1.08 -4.36
C THR A 216 8.09 -0.58 -3.04
N ALA A 217 7.76 0.70 -2.93
CA ALA A 217 7.10 1.27 -1.76
C ALA A 217 5.74 0.59 -1.48
N GLN A 218 4.95 0.31 -2.52
CA GLN A 218 3.69 -0.42 -2.40
C GLN A 218 3.90 -1.85 -1.90
N ARG A 219 4.91 -2.57 -2.42
CA ARG A 219 5.23 -3.95 -2.01
C ARG A 219 5.71 -4.03 -0.56
N ILE A 220 6.60 -3.11 -0.17
CA ILE A 220 7.06 -2.98 1.22
C ILE A 220 5.87 -2.70 2.15
N GLY A 221 5.03 -1.72 1.79
CA GLY A 221 3.82 -1.40 2.54
C GLY A 221 2.91 -2.63 2.71
N THR A 222 2.60 -3.33 1.61
CA THR A 222 1.77 -4.54 1.63
C THR A 222 2.33 -5.60 2.59
N ALA A 223 3.62 -5.94 2.48
CA ALA A 223 4.21 -6.99 3.31
C ALA A 223 4.24 -6.63 4.80
N MET A 224 4.64 -5.39 5.12
CA MET A 224 4.63 -4.89 6.50
C MET A 224 3.22 -4.85 7.07
N GLY A 225 2.27 -4.32 6.30
CA GLY A 225 0.87 -4.20 6.74
C GLY A 225 0.25 -5.57 6.98
N LEU A 226 0.42 -6.50 6.05
CA LEU A 226 -0.10 -7.85 6.18
C LEU A 226 0.44 -8.55 7.43
N ALA A 227 1.76 -8.51 7.67
CA ALA A 227 2.38 -9.11 8.84
C ALA A 227 1.90 -8.46 10.15
N LEU A 228 1.87 -7.13 10.23
CA LEU A 228 1.43 -6.40 11.40
C LEU A 228 -0.04 -6.69 11.73
N ILE A 229 -0.92 -6.55 10.74
CA ILE A 229 -2.36 -6.65 10.93
C ILE A 229 -2.78 -8.08 11.24
N THR A 230 -2.22 -9.08 10.56
CA THR A 230 -2.50 -10.49 10.87
C THR A 230 -2.01 -10.87 12.26
N ALA A 231 -0.83 -10.41 12.69
CA ALA A 231 -0.33 -10.64 14.04
C ALA A 231 -1.26 -10.04 15.11
N ILE A 232 -1.70 -8.80 14.91
CA ILE A 232 -2.65 -8.12 15.82
C ILE A 232 -3.97 -8.91 15.88
N VAL A 233 -4.52 -9.31 14.73
CA VAL A 233 -5.80 -10.03 14.68
C VAL A 233 -5.71 -11.39 15.36
N PHE A 234 -4.68 -12.18 15.08
CA PHE A 234 -4.52 -13.48 15.73
C PHE A 234 -4.30 -13.35 17.24
N ALA A 235 -3.51 -12.38 17.68
CA ALA A 235 -3.31 -12.12 19.11
C ALA A 235 -4.63 -11.71 19.80
N SER A 236 -5.36 -10.77 19.21
CA SER A 236 -6.62 -10.25 19.74
C SER A 236 -7.74 -11.29 19.70
N SER A 237 -7.84 -12.06 18.61
CA SER A 237 -8.88 -13.10 18.48
C SER A 237 -8.70 -14.25 19.45
N ARG A 238 -7.44 -14.60 19.81
CA ARG A 238 -7.14 -15.58 20.85
C ARG A 238 -7.45 -15.06 22.25
N ALA A 239 -7.24 -13.77 22.50
CA ALA A 239 -7.43 -13.14 23.80
C ALA A 239 -8.91 -12.86 24.11
N ILE A 240 -9.72 -12.56 23.09
CA ILE A 240 -11.11 -12.12 23.24
C ILE A 240 -12.04 -13.05 22.46
N ASN A 241 -12.16 -12.83 21.14
CA ASN A 241 -12.94 -13.61 20.16
C ASN A 241 -12.68 -13.09 18.73
N TRP A 242 -13.16 -13.82 17.71
CA TRP A 242 -12.95 -13.48 16.32
C TRP A 242 -13.60 -12.15 15.90
N PRO A 243 -14.88 -11.85 16.23
CA PRO A 243 -15.49 -10.58 15.82
C PRO A 243 -14.73 -9.35 16.33
N LEU A 244 -14.43 -9.31 17.61
CA LEU A 244 -13.72 -8.17 18.23
C LEU A 244 -12.24 -8.12 17.81
N GLY A 245 -11.57 -9.26 17.68
CA GLY A 245 -10.20 -9.33 17.17
C GLY A 245 -10.09 -8.79 15.74
N THR A 246 -11.07 -9.14 14.89
CA THR A 246 -11.18 -8.60 13.53
C THR A 246 -11.49 -7.11 13.54
N ALA A 247 -12.37 -6.65 14.43
CA ALA A 247 -12.67 -5.22 14.59
C ALA A 247 -11.41 -4.40 14.98
N ILE A 248 -10.56 -4.93 15.87
CA ILE A 248 -9.26 -4.32 16.22
C ILE A 248 -8.34 -4.26 14.99
N GLY A 249 -8.29 -5.33 14.18
CA GLY A 249 -7.56 -5.34 12.91
C GLY A 249 -8.03 -4.25 11.95
N PHE A 250 -9.34 -4.12 11.74
CA PHE A 250 -9.92 -3.02 10.95
C PHE A 250 -9.62 -1.64 11.55
N GLY A 251 -9.59 -1.50 12.88
CA GLY A 251 -9.19 -0.27 13.57
C GLY A 251 -7.73 0.12 13.26
N THR A 252 -6.83 -0.87 13.24
CA THR A 252 -5.43 -0.67 12.84
C THR A 252 -5.35 -0.21 11.38
N ILE A 253 -6.10 -0.86 10.48
CA ILE A 253 -6.19 -0.45 9.07
C ILE A 253 -6.73 0.97 8.95
N GLY A 254 -7.79 1.29 9.68
CA GLY A 254 -8.38 2.64 9.71
C GLY A 254 -7.38 3.71 10.14
N SER A 255 -6.53 3.41 11.13
CA SER A 255 -5.47 4.31 11.58
C SER A 255 -4.43 4.55 10.49
N LEU A 256 -3.99 3.52 9.76
CA LEU A 256 -3.09 3.66 8.62
C LEU A 256 -3.72 4.48 7.50
N MET A 257 -5.01 4.24 7.20
CA MET A 257 -5.75 5.02 6.21
C MET A 257 -5.91 6.48 6.62
N ALA A 258 -6.10 6.77 7.92
CA ALA A 258 -6.13 8.14 8.42
C ALA A 258 -4.79 8.85 8.23
N VAL A 259 -3.65 8.15 8.45
CA VAL A 259 -2.32 8.69 8.14
C VAL A 259 -2.18 8.97 6.65
N ALA A 260 -2.63 8.05 5.79
CA ALA A 260 -2.62 8.25 4.33
C ALA A 260 -3.48 9.46 3.93
N LEU A 261 -4.64 9.69 4.58
CA LEU A 261 -5.49 10.85 4.36
C LEU A 261 -4.78 12.15 4.75
N VAL A 262 -4.09 12.17 5.90
CA VAL A 262 -3.30 13.35 6.33
C VAL A 262 -2.22 13.69 5.30
N ILE A 263 -1.50 12.68 4.77
CA ILE A 263 -0.50 12.88 3.71
C ILE A 263 -1.17 13.47 2.45
N ALA A 264 -2.33 12.94 2.05
CA ALA A 264 -3.07 13.43 0.88
C ALA A 264 -3.55 14.89 1.05
N LEU A 265 -4.06 15.24 2.24
CA LEU A 265 -4.48 16.59 2.56
C LEU A 265 -3.30 17.57 2.55
N TYR A 266 -2.17 17.16 3.10
CA TYR A 266 -0.95 17.96 3.09
C TYR A 266 -0.43 18.22 1.66
N ASP A 267 -0.37 17.17 0.82
CA ASP A 267 0.00 17.30 -0.60
C ASP A 267 -0.97 18.24 -1.36
N ASN A 268 -2.26 18.12 -1.11
CA ASN A 268 -3.26 19.00 -1.72
C ASN A 268 -3.06 20.49 -1.35
N ARG A 269 -2.75 20.76 -0.08
CA ARG A 269 -2.45 22.14 0.37
C ARG A 269 -1.19 22.70 -0.30
N LEU A 270 -0.13 21.91 -0.40
CA LEU A 270 1.12 22.35 -1.06
C LEU A 270 0.91 22.67 -2.54
N ARG A 271 0.07 21.87 -3.24
CA ARG A 271 -0.26 22.13 -4.66
C ARG A 271 -1.07 23.42 -4.82
N ALA A 272 -2.05 23.67 -3.96
CA ALA A 272 -2.84 24.89 -3.98
C ALA A 272 -1.97 26.17 -3.80
N HIS A 273 -0.97 26.14 -2.90
CA HIS A 273 -0.05 27.25 -2.70
C HIS A 273 0.91 27.49 -3.89
N ARG A 274 1.20 26.46 -4.70
CA ARG A 274 2.05 26.60 -5.89
C ARG A 274 1.30 27.14 -7.09
N SER A 275 0.03 26.80 -7.25
CA SER A 275 -0.81 27.34 -8.34
C SER A 275 -1.24 28.80 -8.12
N ALA A 276 -1.07 29.33 -6.91
CA ALA A 276 -1.37 30.72 -6.55
C ALA A 276 -0.16 31.67 -6.68
N ARG A 277 1.02 31.13 -6.98
CA ARG A 277 2.26 31.88 -7.29
C ARG A 277 2.58 31.84 -8.78
#